data_0a3dc7e0251bb67d40565050e6b84889
#
_entry.id   0a3dc7e0251bb67d40565050e6b84889
#
_cell.length_a   1.000
_cell.length_b   1.000
_cell.length_c   1.000
_cell.angle_alpha   90.00
_cell.angle_beta   90.00
_cell.angle_gamma   90.00
#
_symmetry.space_group_name_H-M   'P 1'
#
loop_
_entity.id
_entity.type
_entity.pdbx_description
1 polymer ?
#
loop_
_entity_poly.entity_id
_entity_poly.type
_entity_poly.pdbx_seq_one_letter_code
_entity_poly.pdbx_strand_id
1 'polypeptide(L)'
;MRMKLNKSSQLLLVSATSLVVAGLMTACSTLTVDFVFVTSSKAAGTNNYGEIDVLEVNSESGDMRHIPTSPFPSGGRNPVAEAVSSDQTNLYVVNQDDNSIVQFVIGNDGKVYPQNTVNTPGIYPLAVAVNGKNLFVVDTYQPLPSCSTAAPCSGSIAVLPITVGSGSPPSDTLGSPVANGNLQYWPLNLPASSTDVIVPTGVAVLPSGSEVFVTAYDTSVSPTVGYIFAFSVASSGALTPVNGGVPSPAGVHPSGIASDSSSSYLYVTDQASGNVLGFSVNSGLLSPLSGSPYAAGNRPSAVIADPAYPYVYVTNSLDSSVMAYSIGNGALTPLGTYATGTQPVAIGIDPSTNHFLYTANYLGSGVTGTVSGYELSPTAGTLINSQKSPYTVDPLPTAVAAVAHGTKSSSK
;
A
#
# COMPACT_ATOMS: atom_id res chain seq x y z
N MET A 1 65.13 -23.21 24.80
CA MET A 1 65.54 -22.15 23.88
C MET A 1 64.44 -21.11 23.84
N ARG A 2 64.58 -19.96 24.53
CA ARG A 2 63.57 -18.88 24.54
C ARG A 2 63.92 -17.88 23.45
N MET A 3 63.14 -17.87 22.37
CA MET A 3 63.27 -16.86 21.33
C MET A 3 62.77 -15.51 21.87
N LYS A 4 63.67 -14.53 22.04
CA LYS A 4 63.30 -13.15 22.32
C LYS A 4 62.91 -12.47 21.00
N LEU A 5 61.62 -12.22 20.79
CA LEU A 5 61.16 -11.38 19.69
C LEU A 5 61.59 -9.94 19.89
N ASN A 6 62.17 -9.31 18.85
CA ASN A 6 62.63 -7.94 18.81
C ASN A 6 61.42 -6.99 18.87
N LYS A 7 61.56 -5.77 19.47
CA LYS A 7 60.50 -4.79 19.63
C LYS A 7 59.74 -4.47 18.33
N SER A 8 60.43 -4.48 17.19
CA SER A 8 59.86 -4.27 15.87
C SER A 8 58.92 -5.41 15.42
N SER A 9 59.22 -6.65 15.78
CA SER A 9 58.37 -7.83 15.48
C SER A 9 57.13 -7.86 16.37
N GLN A 10 57.19 -7.35 17.60
CA GLN A 10 56.02 -7.21 18.48
C GLN A 10 55.05 -6.10 17.98
N LEU A 11 55.58 -4.98 17.47
CA LEU A 11 54.72 -3.94 16.86
C LEU A 11 54.02 -4.43 15.57
N LEU A 12 54.72 -5.22 14.75
CA LEU A 12 54.11 -5.81 13.53
C LEU A 12 53.03 -6.84 13.86
N LEU A 13 53.21 -7.65 14.91
CA LEU A 13 52.17 -8.60 15.33
C LEU A 13 50.93 -7.88 15.90
N VAL A 14 51.11 -6.81 16.68
CA VAL A 14 50.01 -6.03 17.25
C VAL A 14 49.26 -5.27 16.15
N SER A 15 49.96 -4.72 15.13
CA SER A 15 49.32 -4.07 14.02
C SER A 15 48.56 -5.04 13.08
N ALA A 16 49.08 -6.25 12.87
CA ALA A 16 48.42 -7.28 12.08
C ALA A 16 47.17 -7.83 12.76
N THR A 17 47.21 -8.03 14.07
CA THR A 17 46.02 -8.49 14.83
C THR A 17 44.96 -7.41 14.97
N SER A 18 45.32 -6.11 15.08
CA SER A 18 44.34 -5.03 15.11
C SER A 18 43.68 -4.79 13.72
N LEU A 19 44.41 -4.97 12.62
CA LEU A 19 43.82 -4.91 11.27
C LEU A 19 42.88 -6.09 10.98
N VAL A 20 43.21 -7.31 11.44
CA VAL A 20 42.33 -8.48 11.27
C VAL A 20 41.07 -8.36 12.12
N VAL A 21 41.19 -7.85 13.35
CA VAL A 21 40.01 -7.61 14.23
C VAL A 21 39.17 -6.45 13.68
N ALA A 22 39.76 -5.37 13.15
CA ALA A 22 39.01 -4.30 12.49
C ALA A 22 38.32 -4.78 11.20
N GLY A 23 38.99 -5.64 10.41
CA GLY A 23 38.40 -6.24 9.20
C GLY A 23 37.26 -7.23 9.50
N LEU A 24 37.31 -7.95 10.63
CA LEU A 24 36.25 -8.86 11.07
C LEU A 24 35.07 -8.12 11.71
N MET A 25 35.30 -6.92 12.25
CA MET A 25 34.21 -6.10 12.83
C MET A 25 33.43 -5.32 11.77
N THR A 26 34.00 -5.08 10.59
CA THR A 26 33.27 -4.45 9.46
C THR A 26 32.49 -5.45 8.61
N ALA A 27 32.68 -6.78 8.81
CA ALA A 27 32.02 -7.82 8.04
C ALA A 27 30.68 -8.28 8.62
N CYS A 28 30.14 -7.61 9.63
CA CYS A 28 28.90 -7.99 10.30
C CYS A 28 27.90 -6.85 10.51
N SER A 29 27.97 -5.80 9.68
CA SER A 29 26.85 -4.87 9.61
C SER A 29 25.84 -5.41 8.59
N THR A 30 24.84 -6.10 9.07
CA THR A 30 23.65 -6.42 8.26
C THR A 30 23.11 -5.09 7.70
N LEU A 31 23.10 -4.96 6.37
CA LEU A 31 22.62 -3.76 5.71
C LEU A 31 21.10 -3.75 5.76
N THR A 32 20.51 -2.74 6.37
CA THR A 32 19.07 -2.48 6.24
C THR A 32 18.79 -2.01 4.81
N VAL A 33 17.88 -2.68 4.10
CA VAL A 33 17.52 -2.31 2.71
C VAL A 33 16.17 -1.62 2.62
N ASP A 34 15.24 -1.96 3.53
CA ASP A 34 13.90 -1.39 3.55
C ASP A 34 13.47 -1.00 4.94
N PHE A 35 12.47 -0.10 5.00
CA PHE A 35 11.58 0.06 6.13
C PHE A 35 10.17 -0.33 5.72
N VAL A 36 9.54 -1.16 6.52
CA VAL A 36 8.14 -1.59 6.35
C VAL A 36 7.30 -0.91 7.40
N PHE A 37 6.27 -0.20 6.95
CA PHE A 37 5.25 0.42 7.79
C PHE A 37 4.04 -0.49 7.81
N VAL A 38 3.50 -0.74 8.99
CA VAL A 38 2.28 -1.55 9.18
C VAL A 38 1.33 -0.75 10.05
N THR A 39 0.28 -0.26 9.46
CA THR A 39 -0.74 0.49 10.19
C THR A 39 -1.75 -0.44 10.82
N SER A 40 -2.02 -0.27 12.11
CA SER A 40 -2.93 -1.08 12.92
C SER A 40 -4.05 -0.24 13.50
N SER A 41 -5.30 -0.71 13.36
CA SER A 41 -6.50 0.04 13.77
C SER A 41 -6.85 -0.09 15.25
N LYS A 42 -6.15 -0.95 16.00
CA LYS A 42 -6.37 -1.06 17.44
C LYS A 42 -6.13 0.26 18.15
N ALA A 43 -7.13 0.71 18.88
CA ALA A 43 -7.03 1.91 19.68
C ALA A 43 -5.96 1.79 20.78
N ALA A 44 -5.04 2.75 20.83
CA ALA A 44 -3.93 2.81 21.77
C ALA A 44 -3.77 4.22 22.36
N GLY A 45 -3.13 4.29 23.52
CA GLY A 45 -2.84 5.54 24.22
C GLY A 45 -4.06 6.33 24.66
N THR A 46 -3.83 7.57 25.09
CA THR A 46 -4.88 8.45 25.68
C THR A 46 -5.90 8.96 24.68
N ASN A 47 -5.54 9.04 23.38
CA ASN A 47 -6.40 9.56 22.31
C ASN A 47 -7.16 8.45 21.56
N ASN A 48 -6.96 7.18 21.91
CA ASN A 48 -7.48 6.02 21.17
C ASN A 48 -7.09 6.03 19.67
N TYR A 49 -5.92 6.56 19.34
CA TYR A 49 -5.36 6.49 18.00
C TYR A 49 -4.93 5.05 17.68
N GLY A 50 -4.90 4.71 16.39
CA GLY A 50 -4.20 3.52 15.94
C GLY A 50 -2.68 3.72 15.95
N GLU A 51 -1.95 2.71 15.57
CA GLU A 51 -0.50 2.67 15.63
C GLU A 51 0.13 2.31 14.28
N ILE A 52 1.37 2.72 14.09
CA ILE A 52 2.20 2.39 12.93
C ILE A 52 3.41 1.65 13.46
N ASP A 53 3.46 0.35 13.24
CA ASP A 53 4.66 -0.44 13.44
C ASP A 53 5.67 -0.15 12.33
N VAL A 54 6.93 0.03 12.69
CA VAL A 54 8.01 0.20 11.73
C VAL A 54 9.05 -0.89 11.92
N LEU A 55 9.29 -1.66 10.86
CA LEU A 55 10.27 -2.73 10.84
C LEU A 55 11.36 -2.41 9.83
N GLU A 56 12.61 -2.68 10.19
CA GLU A 56 13.73 -2.67 9.26
C GLU A 56 13.98 -4.08 8.70
N VAL A 57 14.36 -4.15 7.44
CA VAL A 57 14.56 -5.40 6.69
C VAL A 57 16.03 -5.65 6.44
N ASN A 58 16.50 -6.86 6.74
CA ASN A 58 17.86 -7.31 6.48
C ASN A 58 18.02 -7.70 5.00
N SER A 59 19.05 -7.17 4.33
CA SER A 59 19.32 -7.41 2.90
C SER A 59 19.61 -8.85 2.50
N GLU A 60 20.14 -9.65 3.43
CA GLU A 60 20.63 -11.01 3.11
C GLU A 60 19.58 -12.09 3.40
N SER A 61 18.69 -11.84 4.36
CA SER A 61 17.76 -12.85 4.86
C SER A 61 16.30 -12.45 4.82
N GLY A 62 16.01 -11.19 4.47
CA GLY A 62 14.68 -10.62 4.62
C GLY A 62 14.14 -10.63 6.07
N ASP A 63 15.02 -10.93 7.06
CA ASP A 63 14.62 -10.92 8.48
C ASP A 63 14.21 -9.51 8.89
N MET A 64 13.07 -9.38 9.55
CA MET A 64 12.53 -8.09 9.96
C MET A 64 12.59 -7.93 11.48
N ARG A 65 12.86 -6.71 11.92
CA ARG A 65 12.79 -6.34 13.34
C ARG A 65 12.26 -4.93 13.51
N HIS A 66 11.53 -4.70 14.60
CA HIS A 66 11.09 -3.35 14.93
C HIS A 66 12.27 -2.41 15.13
N ILE A 67 12.18 -1.19 14.62
CA ILE A 67 13.12 -0.14 15.00
C ILE A 67 12.90 0.24 16.48
N PRO A 68 13.93 0.73 17.20
CA PRO A 68 13.86 0.89 18.66
C PRO A 68 12.72 1.78 19.19
N THR A 69 12.13 2.61 18.38
CA THR A 69 11.07 3.57 18.78
C THR A 69 9.67 3.20 18.26
N SER A 70 9.56 2.08 17.51
CA SER A 70 8.27 1.54 17.06
C SER A 70 7.47 0.97 18.27
N PRO A 71 6.13 1.08 18.28
CA PRO A 71 5.27 1.73 17.27
C PRO A 71 5.15 3.25 17.44
N PHE A 72 4.57 3.91 16.42
CA PHE A 72 4.25 5.34 16.42
C PHE A 72 2.73 5.54 16.34
N PRO A 73 2.16 6.58 17.00
CA PRO A 73 0.75 6.89 16.84
C PRO A 73 0.39 7.25 15.40
N SER A 74 -0.71 6.73 14.87
CA SER A 74 -1.21 7.05 13.52
C SER A 74 -1.74 8.48 13.37
N GLY A 75 -1.87 9.21 14.47
CA GLY A 75 -2.37 10.57 14.50
C GLY A 75 -3.89 10.69 14.41
N GLY A 76 -4.62 9.57 14.39
CA GLY A 76 -6.08 9.54 14.37
C GLY A 76 -6.64 8.16 14.72
N ARG A 77 -7.99 8.08 14.80
CA ARG A 77 -8.71 6.88 15.21
C ARG A 77 -9.03 5.99 14.01
N ASN A 78 -8.93 4.69 14.23
CA ASN A 78 -9.26 3.66 13.26
C ASN A 78 -8.56 3.88 11.90
N PRO A 79 -7.21 3.85 11.84
CA PRO A 79 -6.51 3.92 10.57
C PRO A 79 -6.82 2.67 9.73
N VAL A 80 -7.12 2.85 8.44
CA VAL A 80 -7.60 1.79 7.55
C VAL A 80 -6.79 1.64 6.27
N ALA A 81 -6.03 2.65 5.88
CA ALA A 81 -5.21 2.64 4.68
C ALA A 81 -3.97 3.53 4.85
N GLU A 82 -2.94 3.22 4.09
CA GLU A 82 -1.74 4.05 4.01
C GLU A 82 -1.18 4.05 2.58
N ALA A 83 -0.45 5.10 2.25
CA ALA A 83 0.30 5.19 1.00
C ALA A 83 1.60 5.97 1.21
N VAL A 84 2.65 5.59 0.47
CA VAL A 84 3.94 6.27 0.47
C VAL A 84 4.02 7.20 -0.74
N SER A 85 4.60 8.40 -0.58
CA SER A 85 4.88 9.31 -1.70
C SER A 85 5.81 8.68 -2.73
N SER A 86 5.72 9.10 -3.99
CA SER A 86 6.53 8.54 -5.08
C SER A 86 8.05 8.71 -4.86
N ASP A 87 8.47 9.72 -4.10
CA ASP A 87 9.85 9.96 -3.71
C ASP A 87 10.25 9.26 -2.40
N GLN A 88 9.33 8.49 -1.80
CA GLN A 88 9.51 7.72 -0.58
C GLN A 88 9.88 8.56 0.66
N THR A 89 9.52 9.84 0.67
CA THR A 89 9.83 10.75 1.79
C THR A 89 8.67 10.95 2.75
N ASN A 90 7.44 10.64 2.32
CA ASN A 90 6.24 10.83 3.11
C ASN A 90 5.39 9.57 3.17
N LEU A 91 4.79 9.33 4.35
CA LEU A 91 3.74 8.35 4.58
C LEU A 91 2.43 9.09 4.85
N TYR A 92 1.36 8.70 4.17
CA TYR A 92 0.02 9.22 4.36
C TYR A 92 -0.84 8.13 5.00
N VAL A 93 -1.42 8.40 6.16
CA VAL A 93 -2.27 7.45 6.90
C VAL A 93 -3.70 7.97 6.96
N VAL A 94 -4.64 7.16 6.52
CA VAL A 94 -6.07 7.45 6.49
C VAL A 94 -6.73 6.99 7.77
N ASN A 95 -7.25 7.92 8.57
CA ASN A 95 -7.94 7.65 9.82
C ASN A 95 -9.46 7.78 9.62
N GLN A 96 -10.14 6.65 9.60
CA GLN A 96 -11.53 6.54 9.17
C GLN A 96 -12.51 7.28 10.10
N ASP A 97 -12.36 7.07 11.42
CA ASP A 97 -13.30 7.65 12.41
C ASP A 97 -13.13 9.14 12.62
N ASP A 98 -11.99 9.69 12.19
CA ASP A 98 -11.71 11.13 12.28
C ASP A 98 -11.89 11.85 10.94
N ASN A 99 -12.25 11.15 9.87
CA ASN A 99 -12.36 11.68 8.51
C ASN A 99 -11.12 12.48 8.12
N SER A 100 -9.93 11.93 8.36
CA SER A 100 -8.68 12.65 8.20
C SER A 100 -7.57 11.81 7.57
N ILE A 101 -6.61 12.53 6.99
CA ILE A 101 -5.35 11.97 6.51
C ILE A 101 -4.25 12.69 7.28
N VAL A 102 -3.37 11.91 7.91
CA VAL A 102 -2.16 12.42 8.55
C VAL A 102 -0.97 12.16 7.66
N GLN A 103 -0.25 13.22 7.33
CA GLN A 103 1.00 13.18 6.61
C GLN A 103 2.17 13.07 7.61
N PHE A 104 3.04 12.11 7.41
CA PHE A 104 4.28 11.93 8.14
C PHE A 104 5.47 12.10 7.20
N VAL A 105 6.54 12.74 7.68
CA VAL A 105 7.85 12.65 7.03
C VAL A 105 8.56 11.40 7.52
N ILE A 106 9.15 10.64 6.58
CA ILE A 106 9.92 9.44 6.86
C ILE A 106 11.38 9.83 7.07
N GLY A 107 11.94 9.55 8.25
CA GLY A 107 13.34 9.74 8.57
C GLY A 107 14.25 8.71 7.89
N ASN A 108 15.54 9.02 7.77
CA ASN A 108 16.55 8.07 7.25
C ASN A 108 16.73 6.83 8.15
N ASP A 109 16.25 6.90 9.37
CA ASP A 109 16.25 5.83 10.37
C ASP A 109 14.89 5.09 10.44
N GLY A 110 14.01 5.32 9.48
CA GLY A 110 12.68 4.74 9.40
C GLY A 110 11.63 5.38 10.32
N LYS A 111 12.02 6.28 11.22
CA LYS A 111 11.04 6.96 12.07
C LYS A 111 10.09 7.83 11.27
N VAL A 112 8.86 7.90 11.72
CA VAL A 112 7.83 8.76 11.12
C VAL A 112 7.53 9.95 12.03
N TYR A 113 7.46 11.14 11.41
CA TYR A 113 7.25 12.41 12.10
C TYR A 113 5.98 13.08 11.56
N PRO A 114 4.93 13.29 12.38
CA PRO A 114 3.71 13.93 11.91
C PRO A 114 3.97 15.37 11.48
N GLN A 115 3.46 15.75 10.30
CA GLN A 115 3.66 17.07 9.70
C GLN A 115 2.36 17.84 9.56
N ASN A 116 1.35 17.21 8.97
CA ASN A 116 0.10 17.86 8.62
C ASN A 116 -1.07 16.89 8.76
N THR A 117 -2.23 17.42 9.12
CA THR A 117 -3.49 16.67 9.14
C THR A 117 -4.49 17.40 8.27
N VAL A 118 -5.05 16.74 7.29
CA VAL A 118 -6.07 17.27 6.38
C VAL A 118 -7.34 16.44 6.51
N ASN A 119 -8.49 17.10 6.67
CA ASN A 119 -9.77 16.41 6.68
C ASN A 119 -10.17 16.01 5.26
N THR A 120 -10.72 14.80 5.12
CA THR A 120 -11.38 14.40 3.87
C THR A 120 -12.71 15.11 3.73
N PRO A 121 -13.16 15.43 2.50
CA PRO A 121 -14.46 16.06 2.31
C PRO A 121 -15.62 15.13 2.67
N GLY A 122 -15.47 13.84 2.43
CA GLY A 122 -16.50 12.82 2.69
C GLY A 122 -16.45 12.26 4.12
N ILE A 123 -17.17 11.20 4.34
CA ILE A 123 -17.34 10.54 5.65
C ILE A 123 -16.83 9.11 5.54
N TYR A 124 -16.05 8.67 6.55
CA TYR A 124 -15.41 7.35 6.61
C TYR A 124 -14.52 7.05 5.40
N PRO A 125 -13.39 7.75 5.24
CA PRO A 125 -12.39 7.41 4.24
C PRO A 125 -11.90 5.98 4.43
N LEU A 126 -11.64 5.27 3.31
CA LEU A 126 -11.31 3.84 3.38
C LEU A 126 -10.13 3.41 2.52
N ALA A 127 -9.80 4.19 1.49
CA ALA A 127 -8.70 3.86 0.57
C ALA A 127 -7.99 5.12 0.09
N VAL A 128 -6.70 4.97 -0.21
CA VAL A 128 -5.83 6.05 -0.68
C VAL A 128 -4.88 5.56 -1.76
N ALA A 129 -4.64 6.40 -2.77
CA ALA A 129 -3.59 6.19 -3.77
C ALA A 129 -2.85 7.51 -4.02
N VAL A 130 -1.57 7.42 -4.38
CA VAL A 130 -0.71 8.59 -4.61
C VAL A 130 -0.06 8.50 -5.98
N ASN A 131 -0.06 9.62 -6.71
CA ASN A 131 0.90 9.87 -7.79
C ASN A 131 1.68 11.14 -7.44
N GLY A 132 2.86 11.34 -7.94
CA GLY A 132 3.81 12.37 -7.51
C GLY A 132 3.28 13.79 -7.19
N LYS A 133 2.03 14.14 -7.57
CA LYS A 133 1.44 15.48 -7.36
C LYS A 133 0.08 15.46 -6.65
N ASN A 134 -0.57 14.31 -6.58
CA ASN A 134 -1.92 14.20 -6.04
C ASN A 134 -2.05 12.98 -5.14
N LEU A 135 -2.80 13.13 -4.09
CA LEU A 135 -3.32 12.05 -3.26
C LEU A 135 -4.82 11.94 -3.57
N PHE A 136 -5.26 10.73 -3.88
CA PHE A 136 -6.64 10.37 -4.14
C PHE A 136 -7.17 9.62 -2.92
N VAL A 137 -8.24 10.10 -2.34
CA VAL A 137 -8.91 9.45 -1.20
C VAL A 137 -10.34 9.12 -1.56
N VAL A 138 -10.79 7.95 -1.11
CA VAL A 138 -12.16 7.49 -1.32
C VAL A 138 -12.86 7.43 0.01
N ASP A 139 -14.00 8.13 0.10
CA ASP A 139 -14.85 8.18 1.27
C ASP A 139 -16.07 7.27 1.10
N THR A 140 -16.43 6.55 2.14
CA THR A 140 -17.56 5.61 2.13
C THR A 140 -18.88 6.32 1.85
N TYR A 141 -19.05 7.54 2.37
CA TYR A 141 -20.24 8.37 2.16
C TYR A 141 -19.88 9.77 1.70
N GLN A 142 -20.75 10.36 0.88
CA GLN A 142 -20.71 11.78 0.57
C GLN A 142 -21.02 12.62 1.82
N PRO A 143 -20.51 13.86 1.92
CA PRO A 143 -20.73 14.73 3.09
C PRO A 143 -22.10 15.42 3.05
N LEU A 144 -23.17 14.65 2.84
CA LEU A 144 -24.53 15.15 2.86
C LEU A 144 -25.14 15.02 4.24
N PRO A 145 -25.94 16.00 4.72
CA PRO A 145 -26.54 15.94 6.05
C PRO A 145 -27.43 14.71 6.30
N SER A 146 -27.93 14.11 5.23
CA SER A 146 -28.74 12.88 5.25
C SER A 146 -27.92 11.59 5.30
N CYS A 147 -26.61 11.66 5.06
CA CYS A 147 -25.75 10.48 4.98
C CYS A 147 -25.17 10.11 6.35
N SER A 148 -25.32 8.84 6.72
CA SER A 148 -24.75 8.27 7.95
C SER A 148 -24.72 6.75 7.85
N THR A 149 -24.15 6.08 8.83
CA THR A 149 -24.19 4.61 8.93
C THR A 149 -25.62 4.07 9.05
N ALA A 150 -26.54 4.85 9.63
CA ALA A 150 -27.97 4.48 9.76
C ALA A 150 -28.79 4.82 8.50
N ALA A 151 -28.32 5.76 7.68
CA ALA A 151 -28.92 6.16 6.41
C ALA A 151 -27.79 6.27 5.36
N PRO A 152 -27.29 5.12 4.85
CA PRO A 152 -26.15 5.10 3.92
C PRO A 152 -26.51 5.78 2.61
N CYS A 153 -25.54 6.49 2.05
CA CYS A 153 -25.58 7.05 0.70
C CYS A 153 -24.33 6.63 -0.08
N SER A 154 -24.31 6.88 -1.37
CA SER A 154 -23.15 6.58 -2.21
C SER A 154 -21.90 7.31 -1.74
N GLY A 155 -20.74 6.69 -1.95
CA GLY A 155 -19.44 7.25 -1.64
C GLY A 155 -18.98 8.35 -2.60
N SER A 156 -17.75 8.78 -2.38
CA SER A 156 -17.10 9.82 -3.19
C SER A 156 -15.60 9.59 -3.33
N ILE A 157 -14.99 10.22 -4.32
CA ILE A 157 -13.54 10.37 -4.44
C ILE A 157 -13.17 11.85 -4.31
N ALA A 158 -12.11 12.15 -3.58
CA ALA A 158 -11.53 13.48 -3.49
C ALA A 158 -10.05 13.46 -3.87
N VAL A 159 -9.55 14.62 -4.29
CA VAL A 159 -8.16 14.82 -4.70
C VAL A 159 -7.54 15.89 -3.81
N LEU A 160 -6.42 15.58 -3.18
CA LEU A 160 -5.63 16.50 -2.39
C LEU A 160 -4.28 16.73 -3.11
N PRO A 161 -3.97 17.96 -3.53
CA PRO A 161 -2.71 18.23 -4.22
C PRO A 161 -1.52 18.11 -3.26
N ILE A 162 -0.42 17.56 -3.74
CA ILE A 162 0.85 17.49 -3.03
C ILE A 162 1.78 18.57 -3.60
N THR A 163 2.18 19.51 -2.77
CA THR A 163 3.20 20.51 -3.11
C THR A 163 4.54 19.98 -2.64
N VAL A 164 5.41 19.65 -3.61
CA VAL A 164 6.75 19.16 -3.31
C VAL A 164 7.60 20.32 -2.76
N GLY A 165 8.10 20.15 -1.54
CA GLY A 165 8.92 21.13 -0.86
C GLY A 165 10.38 21.10 -1.34
N SER A 166 11.06 22.23 -1.29
CA SER A 166 12.50 22.34 -1.49
C SER A 166 13.22 22.29 -0.14
N GLY A 167 13.99 21.27 0.09
CA GLY A 167 14.77 21.10 1.34
C GLY A 167 15.45 19.73 1.41
N SER A 168 16.21 19.50 2.49
CA SER A 168 16.76 18.18 2.78
C SER A 168 16.57 17.90 4.29
N PRO A 169 15.63 17.00 4.67
CA PRO A 169 14.65 16.32 3.79
C PRO A 169 13.66 17.30 3.15
N PRO A 170 13.09 16.96 1.97
CA PRO A 170 12.02 17.73 1.38
C PRO A 170 10.80 17.71 2.31
N SER A 171 10.15 18.85 2.47
CA SER A 171 8.93 18.99 3.26
C SER A 171 7.75 19.14 2.32
N ASP A 172 7.28 18.03 1.76
CA ASP A 172 6.05 18.03 0.98
C ASP A 172 4.88 18.48 1.85
N THR A 173 3.91 19.15 1.24
CA THR A 173 2.73 19.60 1.94
C THR A 173 1.47 19.11 1.22
N LEU A 174 0.63 18.38 1.96
CA LEU A 174 -0.68 17.98 1.51
C LEU A 174 -1.63 19.18 1.57
N GLY A 175 -2.19 19.57 0.42
CA GLY A 175 -3.08 20.72 0.30
C GLY A 175 -4.55 20.39 0.58
N SER A 176 -5.39 21.42 0.53
CA SER A 176 -6.84 21.27 0.64
C SER A 176 -7.41 20.55 -0.60
N PRO A 177 -8.56 19.86 -0.47
CA PRO A 177 -9.19 19.16 -1.57
C PRO A 177 -9.48 20.04 -2.79
N VAL A 178 -9.23 19.49 -3.98
CA VAL A 178 -9.49 20.17 -5.27
C VAL A 178 -10.97 20.42 -5.45
N ALA A 179 -11.33 21.62 -5.95
CA ALA A 179 -12.71 21.99 -6.19
C ALA A 179 -13.30 21.26 -7.42
N ASN A 180 -14.54 20.82 -7.30
CA ASN A 180 -15.41 20.33 -8.37
C ASN A 180 -16.69 21.18 -8.39
N GLY A 181 -16.64 22.35 -9.03
CA GLY A 181 -17.67 23.36 -8.91
C GLY A 181 -17.79 23.87 -7.47
N ASN A 182 -18.95 23.67 -6.85
CA ASN A 182 -19.19 24.01 -5.43
C ASN A 182 -18.84 22.85 -4.46
N LEU A 183 -18.41 21.71 -4.99
CA LEU A 183 -18.03 20.53 -4.21
C LEU A 183 -16.50 20.45 -4.10
N GLN A 184 -16.02 19.66 -3.17
CA GLN A 184 -14.61 19.32 -3.01
C GLN A 184 -14.36 17.81 -3.23
N TYR A 185 -15.29 17.15 -3.92
CA TYR A 185 -15.28 15.73 -4.21
C TYR A 185 -16.07 15.43 -5.49
N TRP A 186 -15.90 14.23 -6.02
CA TRP A 186 -16.68 13.66 -7.12
C TRP A 186 -17.53 12.52 -6.59
N PRO A 187 -18.88 12.59 -6.70
CA PRO A 187 -19.76 11.54 -6.22
C PRO A 187 -19.66 10.28 -7.09
N LEU A 188 -19.77 9.11 -6.44
CA LEU A 188 -19.83 7.80 -7.12
C LEU A 188 -21.29 7.41 -7.31
N ASN A 189 -21.98 8.05 -8.26
CA ASN A 189 -23.39 7.80 -8.54
C ASN A 189 -23.55 7.12 -9.91
N LEU A 190 -24.55 6.22 -10.02
CA LEU A 190 -24.93 5.69 -11.32
C LEU A 190 -25.75 6.74 -12.10
N PRO A 191 -25.46 6.96 -13.39
CA PRO A 191 -26.16 8.01 -14.18
C PRO A 191 -27.68 7.81 -14.30
N ALA A 192 -28.15 6.57 -14.22
CA ALA A 192 -29.56 6.20 -14.46
C ALA A 192 -30.43 6.09 -13.21
N SER A 193 -29.85 6.16 -12.00
CA SER A 193 -30.58 5.94 -10.76
C SER A 193 -30.15 6.89 -9.65
N SER A 194 -31.11 7.44 -8.92
CA SER A 194 -30.89 8.31 -7.76
C SER A 194 -31.05 7.59 -6.42
N THR A 195 -31.39 6.30 -6.43
CA THR A 195 -31.69 5.51 -5.22
C THR A 195 -30.64 4.48 -4.90
N ASP A 196 -29.65 4.27 -5.81
CA ASP A 196 -28.59 3.29 -5.61
C ASP A 196 -27.59 3.77 -4.54
N VAL A 197 -27.11 2.83 -3.73
CA VAL A 197 -26.11 3.09 -2.70
C VAL A 197 -24.81 2.40 -3.10
N ILE A 198 -23.91 3.18 -3.64
CA ILE A 198 -22.61 2.73 -4.15
C ILE A 198 -21.56 2.84 -3.05
N VAL A 199 -21.08 1.69 -2.58
CA VAL A 199 -20.05 1.60 -1.54
C VAL A 199 -18.69 1.35 -2.21
N PRO A 200 -17.74 2.30 -2.13
CA PRO A 200 -16.40 2.10 -2.66
C PRO A 200 -15.60 1.09 -1.83
N THR A 201 -14.58 0.49 -2.44
CA THR A 201 -13.73 -0.53 -1.80
C THR A 201 -12.25 -0.32 -2.02
N GLY A 202 -11.84 0.39 -3.07
CA GLY A 202 -10.44 0.62 -3.38
C GLY A 202 -10.24 1.71 -4.42
N VAL A 203 -9.01 2.19 -4.53
CA VAL A 203 -8.61 3.20 -5.51
C VAL A 203 -7.23 2.88 -6.06
N ALA A 204 -7.04 3.03 -7.36
CA ALA A 204 -5.74 2.95 -8.01
C ALA A 204 -5.58 4.09 -9.02
N VAL A 205 -4.39 4.66 -9.07
CA VAL A 205 -3.99 5.63 -10.09
C VAL A 205 -2.97 4.97 -11.02
N LEU A 206 -3.08 5.22 -12.32
CA LEU A 206 -2.09 4.71 -13.26
C LEU A 206 -0.70 5.31 -12.97
N PRO A 207 0.39 4.58 -13.19
CA PRO A 207 1.75 5.12 -13.12
C PRO A 207 1.97 6.36 -13.99
N SER A 208 1.27 6.47 -15.11
CA SER A 208 1.25 7.69 -15.95
C SER A 208 0.65 8.90 -15.26
N GLY A 209 -0.18 8.68 -14.22
CA GLY A 209 -0.94 9.73 -13.53
C GLY A 209 -2.12 10.29 -14.31
N SER A 210 -2.43 9.74 -15.49
CA SER A 210 -3.46 10.26 -16.40
C SER A 210 -4.88 9.86 -16.00
N GLU A 211 -5.05 8.72 -15.34
CA GLU A 211 -6.34 8.19 -14.92
C GLU A 211 -6.31 7.63 -13.50
N VAL A 212 -7.45 7.72 -12.82
CA VAL A 212 -7.72 7.09 -11.53
C VAL A 212 -9.00 6.25 -11.61
N PHE A 213 -8.96 5.11 -10.94
CA PHE A 213 -10.04 4.13 -10.92
C PHE A 213 -10.47 3.84 -9.48
N VAL A 214 -11.79 3.74 -9.27
CA VAL A 214 -12.38 3.42 -7.98
C VAL A 214 -13.23 2.17 -8.14
N THR A 215 -12.92 1.13 -7.40
CA THR A 215 -13.80 -0.05 -7.27
C THR A 215 -14.90 0.22 -6.25
N ALA A 216 -16.10 -0.25 -6.55
CA ALA A 216 -17.26 -0.09 -5.70
C ALA A 216 -18.27 -1.21 -5.96
N TYR A 217 -19.26 -1.35 -5.10
CA TYR A 217 -20.41 -2.22 -5.32
C TYR A 217 -21.71 -1.54 -4.89
N ASP A 218 -22.81 -1.95 -5.54
CA ASP A 218 -24.14 -1.46 -5.24
C ASP A 218 -24.80 -2.36 -4.18
N THR A 219 -25.18 -1.77 -3.05
CA THR A 219 -25.84 -2.46 -1.94
C THR A 219 -27.37 -2.41 -2.05
N SER A 220 -27.93 -1.65 -2.98
CA SER A 220 -29.38 -1.53 -3.19
C SER A 220 -29.96 -2.75 -3.92
N VAL A 221 -29.11 -3.57 -4.52
CA VAL A 221 -29.49 -4.79 -5.26
C VAL A 221 -28.94 -6.06 -4.61
N SER A 222 -29.60 -7.20 -4.81
CA SER A 222 -29.18 -8.50 -4.28
C SER A 222 -29.29 -9.58 -5.36
N PRO A 223 -28.20 -10.29 -5.71
CA PRO A 223 -26.82 -10.09 -5.22
C PRO A 223 -26.28 -8.71 -5.59
N THR A 224 -25.26 -8.22 -4.84
CA THR A 224 -24.57 -6.96 -5.14
C THR A 224 -23.94 -6.99 -6.53
N VAL A 225 -23.81 -5.84 -7.14
CA VAL A 225 -23.13 -5.68 -8.45
C VAL A 225 -21.91 -4.79 -8.26
N GLY A 226 -20.76 -5.29 -8.71
CA GLY A 226 -19.50 -4.58 -8.65
C GLY A 226 -19.29 -3.66 -9.84
N TYR A 227 -18.60 -2.55 -9.58
CA TYR A 227 -18.31 -1.50 -10.56
C TYR A 227 -16.87 -0.98 -10.43
N ILE A 228 -16.34 -0.44 -11.55
CA ILE A 228 -15.14 0.39 -11.59
C ILE A 228 -15.53 1.73 -12.18
N PHE A 229 -15.44 2.78 -11.39
CA PHE A 229 -15.55 4.16 -11.85
C PHE A 229 -14.20 4.63 -12.36
N ALA A 230 -14.15 5.25 -13.53
CA ALA A 230 -12.93 5.76 -14.15
C ALA A 230 -13.00 7.28 -14.30
N PHE A 231 -11.90 7.95 -14.00
CA PHE A 231 -11.75 9.40 -14.15
C PHE A 231 -10.43 9.72 -14.84
N SER A 232 -10.43 10.64 -15.78
CA SER A 232 -9.21 11.30 -16.25
C SER A 232 -8.79 12.39 -15.26
N VAL A 233 -7.47 12.53 -15.06
CA VAL A 233 -6.86 13.45 -14.11
C VAL A 233 -6.21 14.61 -14.85
N ALA A 234 -6.71 15.83 -14.65
CA ALA A 234 -6.10 17.03 -15.20
C ALA A 234 -4.81 17.40 -14.44
N SER A 235 -3.96 18.24 -15.04
CA SER A 235 -2.74 18.74 -14.38
C SER A 235 -3.00 19.54 -13.11
N SER A 236 -4.19 20.06 -12.92
CA SER A 236 -4.68 20.72 -11.71
C SER A 236 -5.15 19.74 -10.61
N GLY A 237 -5.21 18.44 -10.90
CA GLY A 237 -5.83 17.42 -10.06
C GLY A 237 -7.34 17.27 -10.24
N ALA A 238 -7.99 18.12 -11.04
CA ALA A 238 -9.43 18.01 -11.28
C ALA A 238 -9.74 16.72 -12.06
N LEU A 239 -10.82 16.03 -11.64
CA LEU A 239 -11.26 14.79 -12.27
C LEU A 239 -12.36 15.04 -13.28
N THR A 240 -12.33 14.30 -14.39
CA THR A 240 -13.42 14.23 -15.36
C THR A 240 -13.87 12.78 -15.48
N PRO A 241 -15.13 12.45 -15.20
CA PRO A 241 -15.64 11.09 -15.37
C PRO A 241 -15.49 10.60 -16.81
N VAL A 242 -14.91 9.42 -16.97
CA VAL A 242 -14.79 8.73 -18.27
C VAL A 242 -16.15 8.12 -18.64
N ASN A 243 -16.39 7.95 -19.94
CA ASN A 243 -17.63 7.34 -20.47
C ASN A 243 -18.91 8.00 -19.94
N GLY A 244 -18.89 9.34 -19.76
CA GLY A 244 -20.04 10.07 -19.24
C GLY A 244 -20.44 9.70 -17.80
N GLY A 245 -19.53 9.11 -17.04
CA GLY A 245 -19.76 8.65 -15.66
C GLY A 245 -20.38 7.26 -15.55
N VAL A 246 -20.54 6.55 -16.66
CA VAL A 246 -21.04 5.16 -16.64
C VAL A 246 -19.88 4.24 -16.24
N PRO A 247 -19.95 3.55 -15.07
CA PRO A 247 -18.87 2.68 -14.63
C PRO A 247 -18.83 1.37 -15.42
N SER A 248 -17.66 0.72 -15.42
CA SER A 248 -17.48 -0.61 -15.98
C SER A 248 -17.89 -1.69 -14.96
N PRO A 249 -18.53 -2.81 -15.37
CA PRO A 249 -18.84 -3.92 -14.47
C PRO A 249 -17.55 -4.56 -13.88
N ALA A 250 -17.61 -4.91 -12.59
CA ALA A 250 -16.49 -5.49 -11.84
C ALA A 250 -16.89 -6.64 -10.93
N GLY A 251 -17.64 -7.61 -11.45
CA GLY A 251 -18.06 -8.79 -10.70
C GLY A 251 -19.14 -8.50 -9.67
N VAL A 252 -19.05 -9.13 -8.50
CA VAL A 252 -20.08 -9.08 -7.46
C VAL A 252 -19.67 -8.15 -6.30
N HIS A 253 -18.47 -8.35 -5.77
CA HIS A 253 -17.97 -7.57 -4.64
C HIS A 253 -16.46 -7.32 -4.80
N PRO A 254 -16.06 -6.32 -5.60
CA PRO A 254 -14.65 -5.99 -5.76
C PRO A 254 -14.06 -5.54 -4.41
N SER A 255 -12.81 -5.92 -4.13
CA SER A 255 -12.13 -5.63 -2.86
C SER A 255 -10.83 -4.87 -3.01
N GLY A 256 -9.98 -5.24 -3.95
CA GLY A 256 -8.71 -4.57 -4.22
C GLY A 256 -8.57 -4.22 -5.69
N ILE A 257 -7.72 -3.26 -6.00
CA ILE A 257 -7.44 -2.80 -7.36
C ILE A 257 -5.98 -2.39 -7.51
N ALA A 258 -5.33 -2.80 -8.60
CA ALA A 258 -3.97 -2.39 -8.94
C ALA A 258 -3.81 -2.21 -10.45
N SER A 259 -3.01 -1.24 -10.87
CA SER A 259 -2.54 -1.10 -12.25
C SER A 259 -1.17 -1.73 -12.42
N ASP A 260 -0.88 -2.21 -13.62
CA ASP A 260 0.47 -2.63 -14.00
C ASP A 260 1.40 -1.42 -14.20
N SER A 261 2.71 -1.65 -14.22
CA SER A 261 3.72 -0.60 -14.38
C SER A 261 3.68 0.10 -15.74
N SER A 262 3.10 -0.52 -16.77
CA SER A 262 2.97 0.07 -18.12
C SER A 262 1.78 1.01 -18.27
N SER A 263 0.89 1.12 -17.27
CA SER A 263 -0.39 1.84 -17.36
C SER A 263 -1.36 1.26 -18.41
N SER A 264 -1.18 0.00 -18.80
CA SER A 264 -1.97 -0.64 -19.86
C SER A 264 -3.01 -1.60 -19.33
N TYR A 265 -2.82 -2.10 -18.11
CA TYR A 265 -3.67 -3.14 -17.52
C TYR A 265 -4.10 -2.78 -16.11
N LEU A 266 -5.28 -3.27 -15.75
CA LEU A 266 -5.87 -3.12 -14.43
C LEU A 266 -6.35 -4.47 -13.92
N TYR A 267 -6.07 -4.77 -12.65
CA TYR A 267 -6.47 -6.01 -12.00
C TYR A 267 -7.30 -5.71 -10.77
N VAL A 268 -8.44 -6.41 -10.63
CA VAL A 268 -9.41 -6.20 -9.56
C VAL A 268 -9.74 -7.54 -8.93
N THR A 269 -9.61 -7.64 -7.62
CA THR A 269 -10.06 -8.82 -6.86
C THR A 269 -11.55 -8.76 -6.61
N ASP A 270 -12.28 -9.85 -6.89
CA ASP A 270 -13.69 -10.03 -6.52
C ASP A 270 -13.79 -11.05 -5.37
N GLN A 271 -13.94 -10.52 -4.16
CA GLN A 271 -13.92 -11.36 -2.95
C GLN A 271 -15.09 -12.33 -2.86
N ALA A 272 -16.23 -12.00 -3.47
CA ALA A 272 -17.42 -12.86 -3.43
C ALA A 272 -17.30 -14.03 -4.40
N SER A 273 -16.63 -13.81 -5.55
CA SER A 273 -16.50 -14.82 -6.61
C SER A 273 -15.17 -15.60 -6.52
N GLY A 274 -14.24 -15.21 -5.66
CA GLY A 274 -12.94 -15.89 -5.51
C GLY A 274 -12.05 -15.79 -6.75
N ASN A 275 -12.04 -14.64 -7.43
CA ASN A 275 -11.29 -14.46 -8.67
C ASN A 275 -10.65 -13.07 -8.79
N VAL A 276 -9.85 -12.90 -9.84
CA VAL A 276 -9.26 -11.63 -10.28
C VAL A 276 -9.80 -11.29 -11.66
N LEU A 277 -10.37 -10.11 -11.79
CA LEU A 277 -10.79 -9.54 -13.06
C LEU A 277 -9.62 -8.75 -13.66
N GLY A 278 -9.32 -8.98 -14.94
CA GLY A 278 -8.29 -8.25 -15.66
C GLY A 278 -8.92 -7.40 -16.77
N PHE A 279 -8.42 -6.19 -16.93
CA PHE A 279 -8.87 -5.24 -17.95
C PHE A 279 -7.67 -4.61 -18.69
N SER A 280 -7.83 -4.37 -19.98
CA SER A 280 -6.99 -3.40 -20.69
C SER A 280 -7.55 -2.00 -20.52
N VAL A 281 -6.63 -1.01 -20.44
CA VAL A 281 -6.95 0.40 -20.25
C VAL A 281 -6.65 1.17 -21.55
N ASN A 282 -7.61 1.92 -22.03
CA ASN A 282 -7.43 2.83 -23.17
C ASN A 282 -8.15 4.16 -22.89
N SER A 283 -7.37 5.18 -22.53
CA SER A 283 -7.91 6.50 -22.13
C SER A 283 -9.01 6.38 -21.07
N GLY A 284 -8.80 5.56 -20.07
CA GLY A 284 -9.73 5.29 -18.98
C GLY A 284 -10.87 4.32 -19.30
N LEU A 285 -11.09 3.99 -20.58
CA LEU A 285 -12.05 2.94 -20.97
C LEU A 285 -11.46 1.56 -20.68
N LEU A 286 -12.26 0.70 -20.06
CA LEU A 286 -11.88 -0.65 -19.66
C LEU A 286 -12.51 -1.69 -20.60
N SER A 287 -11.68 -2.65 -21.04
CA SER A 287 -12.13 -3.82 -21.79
C SER A 287 -11.62 -5.08 -21.11
N PRO A 288 -12.48 -6.09 -20.83
CA PRO A 288 -12.04 -7.32 -20.20
C PRO A 288 -10.93 -8.01 -20.99
N LEU A 289 -9.90 -8.50 -20.30
CA LEU A 289 -8.81 -9.26 -20.91
C LEU A 289 -9.25 -10.67 -21.27
N SER A 290 -8.62 -11.24 -22.29
CA SER A 290 -8.82 -12.63 -22.65
C SER A 290 -8.46 -13.56 -21.50
N GLY A 291 -9.36 -14.48 -21.15
CA GLY A 291 -9.20 -15.40 -20.02
C GLY A 291 -9.64 -14.82 -18.67
N SER A 292 -9.98 -13.54 -18.58
CA SER A 292 -10.63 -12.96 -17.39
C SER A 292 -12.07 -13.50 -17.26
N PRO A 293 -12.53 -13.81 -16.01
CA PRO A 293 -11.83 -13.75 -14.73
C PRO A 293 -10.81 -14.89 -14.51
N TYR A 294 -9.73 -14.60 -13.77
CA TYR A 294 -8.71 -15.56 -13.38
C TYR A 294 -8.98 -16.10 -11.99
N ALA A 295 -8.83 -17.43 -11.79
CA ALA A 295 -9.04 -18.04 -10.49
C ALA A 295 -8.07 -17.49 -9.43
N ALA A 296 -8.58 -17.15 -8.26
CA ALA A 296 -7.83 -16.84 -7.05
C ALA A 296 -8.18 -17.84 -5.94
N GLY A 297 -7.80 -17.56 -4.71
CA GLY A 297 -8.24 -18.32 -3.54
C GLY A 297 -9.55 -17.80 -2.95
N ASN A 298 -9.88 -18.27 -1.76
CA ASN A 298 -11.09 -17.85 -1.05
C ASN A 298 -10.97 -16.44 -0.49
N ARG A 299 -11.91 -15.58 -0.87
CA ARG A 299 -12.04 -14.19 -0.43
C ARG A 299 -10.77 -13.38 -0.71
N PRO A 300 -10.40 -13.20 -1.99
CA PRO A 300 -9.27 -12.33 -2.33
C PRO A 300 -9.52 -10.92 -1.80
N SER A 301 -8.53 -10.36 -1.10
CA SER A 301 -8.67 -9.13 -0.31
C SER A 301 -7.89 -7.94 -0.87
N ALA A 302 -6.68 -8.19 -1.35
CA ALA A 302 -5.84 -7.15 -1.94
C ALA A 302 -5.05 -7.69 -3.14
N VAL A 303 -4.65 -6.78 -4.03
CA VAL A 303 -3.84 -7.07 -5.21
C VAL A 303 -2.78 -6.01 -5.39
N ILE A 304 -1.59 -6.43 -5.81
CA ILE A 304 -0.49 -5.53 -6.21
C ILE A 304 0.17 -6.06 -7.49
N ALA A 305 0.50 -5.15 -8.40
CA ALA A 305 1.36 -5.46 -9.52
C ALA A 305 2.81 -5.03 -9.20
N ASP A 306 3.75 -5.84 -9.60
CA ASP A 306 5.17 -5.54 -9.43
C ASP A 306 5.54 -4.31 -10.29
N PRO A 307 6.18 -3.28 -9.73
CA PRO A 307 6.51 -2.06 -10.47
C PRO A 307 7.62 -2.25 -11.51
N ALA A 308 8.42 -3.33 -11.44
CA ALA A 308 9.55 -3.57 -12.32
C ALA A 308 9.41 -4.82 -13.20
N TYR A 309 8.68 -5.83 -12.73
CA TYR A 309 8.57 -7.13 -13.39
C TYR A 309 7.12 -7.47 -13.72
N PRO A 310 6.86 -8.32 -14.73
CA PRO A 310 5.50 -8.65 -15.17
C PRO A 310 4.82 -9.67 -14.24
N TYR A 311 4.62 -9.31 -12.97
CA TYR A 311 3.98 -10.15 -11.97
C TYR A 311 2.86 -9.43 -11.23
N VAL A 312 1.89 -10.22 -10.77
CA VAL A 312 0.79 -9.78 -9.90
C VAL A 312 0.70 -10.73 -8.71
N TYR A 313 0.45 -10.16 -7.53
CA TYR A 313 0.28 -10.89 -6.29
C TYR A 313 -1.07 -10.55 -5.66
N VAL A 314 -1.78 -11.57 -5.18
CA VAL A 314 -3.14 -11.47 -4.64
C VAL A 314 -3.20 -12.16 -3.29
N THR A 315 -3.63 -11.46 -2.26
CA THR A 315 -3.90 -12.04 -0.94
C THR A 315 -5.29 -12.66 -0.89
N ASN A 316 -5.41 -13.84 -0.30
CA ASN A 316 -6.66 -14.57 -0.11
C ASN A 316 -6.93 -14.71 1.38
N SER A 317 -7.84 -13.88 1.91
CA SER A 317 -7.99 -13.69 3.36
C SER A 317 -8.49 -14.93 4.09
N LEU A 318 -9.38 -15.71 3.49
CA LEU A 318 -9.88 -16.95 4.12
C LEU A 318 -8.93 -18.15 3.95
N ASP A 319 -8.05 -18.13 2.95
CA ASP A 319 -7.07 -19.20 2.75
C ASP A 319 -5.75 -18.92 3.47
N SER A 320 -5.60 -17.73 4.08
CA SER A 320 -4.33 -17.30 4.68
C SER A 320 -3.16 -17.50 3.72
N SER A 321 -3.31 -16.99 2.50
CA SER A 321 -2.35 -17.19 1.42
C SER A 321 -2.16 -15.96 0.54
N VAL A 322 -1.04 -15.91 -0.16
CA VAL A 322 -0.79 -15.03 -1.31
C VAL A 322 -0.59 -15.89 -2.56
N MET A 323 -1.25 -15.54 -3.64
CA MET A 323 -1.12 -16.20 -4.93
C MET A 323 -0.37 -15.29 -5.91
N ALA A 324 0.62 -15.87 -6.60
CA ALA A 324 1.45 -15.20 -7.60
C ALA A 324 1.02 -15.53 -9.01
N TYR A 325 1.11 -14.54 -9.91
CA TYR A 325 0.82 -14.69 -11.35
C TYR A 325 1.90 -13.99 -12.18
N SER A 326 2.19 -14.53 -13.36
CA SER A 326 2.88 -13.80 -14.42
C SER A 326 1.90 -13.08 -15.34
N ILE A 327 2.33 -11.94 -15.89
CA ILE A 327 1.56 -11.15 -16.86
C ILE A 327 2.11 -11.46 -18.27
N GLY A 328 1.24 -11.96 -19.15
CA GLY A 328 1.55 -12.12 -20.59
C GLY A 328 0.52 -11.38 -21.44
N ASN A 329 0.90 -10.25 -22.05
CA ASN A 329 -0.04 -9.37 -22.78
C ASN A 329 -1.29 -9.01 -21.96
N GLY A 330 -1.10 -8.76 -20.66
CA GLY A 330 -2.15 -8.48 -19.70
C GLY A 330 -2.82 -9.70 -19.07
N ALA A 331 -2.78 -10.87 -19.73
CA ALA A 331 -3.37 -12.10 -19.20
C ALA A 331 -2.54 -12.66 -18.02
N LEU A 332 -3.23 -13.14 -16.98
CA LEU A 332 -2.61 -13.73 -15.81
C LEU A 332 -2.46 -15.24 -15.94
N THR A 333 -1.25 -15.74 -15.62
CA THR A 333 -0.97 -17.18 -15.51
C THR A 333 -0.49 -17.48 -14.09
N PRO A 334 -1.13 -18.41 -13.35
CA PRO A 334 -0.73 -18.76 -12.00
C PRO A 334 0.70 -19.32 -11.93
N LEU A 335 1.48 -18.86 -10.94
CA LEU A 335 2.83 -19.33 -10.66
C LEU A 335 2.91 -20.19 -9.39
N GLY A 336 2.08 -19.87 -8.39
CA GLY A 336 2.06 -20.60 -7.12
C GLY A 336 1.25 -19.90 -6.05
N THR A 337 1.04 -20.61 -4.93
CA THR A 337 0.35 -20.12 -3.73
C THR A 337 1.26 -20.32 -2.53
N TYR A 338 1.36 -19.29 -1.69
CA TYR A 338 2.29 -19.21 -0.57
C TYR A 338 1.52 -18.87 0.70
N ALA A 339 1.87 -19.53 1.83
CA ALA A 339 1.21 -19.30 3.11
C ALA A 339 1.57 -17.91 3.68
N THR A 340 0.58 -17.23 4.27
CA THR A 340 0.73 -15.99 5.04
C THR A 340 0.44 -16.23 6.52
N GLY A 341 0.45 -15.20 7.35
CA GLY A 341 -0.28 -15.21 8.61
C GLY A 341 -1.80 -15.23 8.36
N THR A 342 -2.57 -15.31 9.43
CA THR A 342 -4.03 -15.49 9.35
C THR A 342 -4.73 -14.23 8.86
N GLN A 343 -5.59 -14.38 7.86
CA GLN A 343 -6.42 -13.32 7.28
C GLN A 343 -5.61 -12.13 6.73
N PRO A 344 -4.80 -12.32 5.67
CA PRO A 344 -4.13 -11.20 5.00
C PRO A 344 -5.16 -10.25 4.39
N VAL A 345 -5.00 -8.93 4.67
CA VAL A 345 -5.93 -7.88 4.23
C VAL A 345 -5.27 -6.81 3.36
N ALA A 346 -3.95 -6.68 3.45
CA ALA A 346 -3.19 -5.73 2.65
C ALA A 346 -1.89 -6.37 2.14
N ILE A 347 -1.35 -5.81 1.07
CA ILE A 347 -0.14 -6.26 0.41
C ILE A 347 0.71 -5.05 0.02
N GLY A 348 2.01 -5.13 0.25
CA GLY A 348 3.01 -4.14 -0.13
C GLY A 348 4.22 -4.79 -0.79
N ILE A 349 4.93 -4.03 -1.60
CA ILE A 349 6.14 -4.48 -2.28
C ILE A 349 7.23 -3.41 -2.12
N ASP A 350 8.49 -3.82 -2.05
CA ASP A 350 9.63 -2.90 -2.09
C ASP A 350 9.63 -2.14 -3.43
N PRO A 351 9.55 -0.80 -3.40
CA PRO A 351 9.38 -0.03 -4.62
C PRO A 351 10.64 0.15 -5.45
N SER A 352 11.84 -0.15 -4.92
CA SER A 352 13.10 0.17 -5.58
C SER A 352 13.92 -1.05 -5.98
N THR A 353 14.03 -2.06 -5.15
CA THR A 353 14.78 -3.28 -5.44
C THR A 353 13.89 -4.43 -5.89
N ASN A 354 12.60 -4.37 -5.58
CA ASN A 354 11.59 -5.39 -5.86
C ASN A 354 11.99 -6.80 -5.36
N HIS A 355 12.79 -6.83 -4.29
CA HIS A 355 13.25 -8.10 -3.72
C HIS A 355 12.30 -8.67 -2.68
N PHE A 356 11.46 -7.82 -2.06
CA PHE A 356 10.62 -8.23 -0.95
C PHE A 356 9.16 -7.85 -1.16
N LEU A 357 8.29 -8.75 -0.73
CA LEU A 357 6.85 -8.55 -0.70
C LEU A 357 6.37 -8.78 0.74
N TYR A 358 5.37 -8.00 1.16
CA TYR A 358 4.84 -8.01 2.51
C TYR A 358 3.33 -8.14 2.52
N THR A 359 2.77 -8.88 3.50
CA THR A 359 1.31 -8.94 3.72
C THR A 359 0.99 -8.59 5.17
N ALA A 360 0.04 -7.66 5.38
CA ALA A 360 -0.53 -7.41 6.70
C ALA A 360 -1.63 -8.42 6.98
N ASN A 361 -1.51 -9.15 8.10
CA ASN A 361 -2.42 -10.23 8.48
C ASN A 361 -3.24 -9.79 9.69
N TYR A 362 -4.53 -9.54 9.46
CA TYR A 362 -5.46 -8.93 10.42
C TYR A 362 -5.65 -9.73 11.70
N LEU A 363 -5.70 -11.07 11.59
CA LEU A 363 -5.74 -11.97 12.71
C LEU A 363 -4.39 -12.68 12.83
N GLY A 364 -3.58 -12.26 13.79
CA GLY A 364 -2.40 -13.00 14.21
C GLY A 364 -2.76 -14.17 15.12
N SER A 365 -1.74 -14.91 15.57
CA SER A 365 -1.94 -15.95 16.58
C SER A 365 -2.28 -15.30 17.94
N GLY A 366 -3.54 -15.32 18.33
CA GLY A 366 -4.01 -14.74 19.59
C GLY A 366 -4.49 -13.30 19.48
N VAL A 367 -3.90 -12.38 20.28
CA VAL A 367 -4.30 -10.96 20.33
C VAL A 367 -3.40 -10.02 19.54
N THR A 368 -2.39 -10.54 18.83
CA THR A 368 -1.42 -9.74 18.05
C THR A 368 -1.67 -9.90 16.58
N GLY A 369 -1.48 -8.82 15.79
CA GLY A 369 -1.38 -8.86 14.34
C GLY A 369 -0.06 -9.44 13.88
N THR A 370 0.06 -9.76 12.60
CA THR A 370 1.33 -10.16 12.01
C THR A 370 1.56 -9.53 10.65
N VAL A 371 2.83 -9.43 10.25
CA VAL A 371 3.24 -9.15 8.88
C VAL A 371 4.05 -10.33 8.34
N SER A 372 3.70 -10.83 7.17
CA SER A 372 4.52 -11.84 6.49
C SER A 372 5.44 -11.17 5.48
N GLY A 373 6.69 -11.58 5.44
CA GLY A 373 7.68 -11.13 4.48
C GLY A 373 8.12 -12.25 3.56
N TYR A 374 8.40 -11.93 2.31
CA TYR A 374 8.86 -12.86 1.28
C TYR A 374 9.98 -12.23 0.46
N GLU A 375 10.99 -13.04 0.15
CA GLU A 375 11.94 -12.75 -0.91
C GLU A 375 11.28 -13.08 -2.25
N LEU A 376 11.37 -12.16 -3.19
CA LEU A 376 10.73 -12.23 -4.49
C LEU A 376 11.77 -12.57 -5.54
N SER A 377 11.52 -13.60 -6.37
CA SER A 377 12.36 -13.94 -7.50
C SER A 377 12.07 -13.05 -8.70
N PRO A 378 12.99 -12.15 -9.11
CA PRO A 378 12.76 -11.24 -10.23
C PRO A 378 12.63 -11.96 -11.58
N THR A 379 13.14 -13.19 -11.69
CA THR A 379 13.10 -13.97 -12.93
C THR A 379 11.95 -14.96 -13.04
N ALA A 380 11.39 -15.38 -11.89
CA ALA A 380 10.34 -16.40 -11.84
C ALA A 380 9.02 -15.90 -11.22
N GLY A 381 9.01 -14.75 -10.53
CA GLY A 381 7.85 -14.23 -9.82
C GLY A 381 7.41 -15.08 -8.63
N THR A 382 8.22 -16.08 -8.24
CA THR A 382 7.95 -16.94 -7.07
C THR A 382 8.40 -16.29 -5.79
N LEU A 383 7.79 -16.71 -4.67
CA LEU A 383 8.04 -16.16 -3.34
C LEU A 383 8.73 -17.22 -2.46
N ILE A 384 9.66 -16.75 -1.62
CA ILE A 384 10.28 -17.56 -0.56
C ILE A 384 10.05 -16.82 0.74
N ASN A 385 9.53 -17.48 1.77
CA ASN A 385 9.32 -16.83 3.06
C ASN A 385 10.64 -16.29 3.62
N SER A 386 10.64 -15.03 4.03
CA SER A 386 11.73 -14.44 4.80
C SER A 386 11.95 -15.22 6.11
N GLN A 387 13.19 -15.21 6.62
CA GLN A 387 13.50 -15.89 7.88
C GLN A 387 12.56 -15.42 9.00
N LYS A 388 12.05 -16.34 9.78
CA LYS A 388 11.16 -16.10 10.93
C LYS A 388 9.78 -15.47 10.59
N SER A 389 9.46 -15.31 9.30
CA SER A 389 8.11 -14.87 8.90
C SER A 389 7.04 -15.87 9.38
N PRO A 390 5.88 -15.41 9.88
CA PRO A 390 5.44 -14.02 10.04
C PRO A 390 5.96 -13.34 11.32
N TYR A 391 6.08 -12.02 11.30
CA TYR A 391 6.54 -11.17 12.41
C TYR A 391 5.35 -10.58 13.14
N THR A 392 5.44 -10.42 14.46
CA THR A 392 4.39 -9.80 15.27
C THR A 392 4.36 -8.29 15.10
N VAL A 393 3.18 -7.72 14.98
CA VAL A 393 2.89 -6.28 14.97
C VAL A 393 1.70 -6.02 15.88
N ASP A 394 1.30 -4.78 16.04
CA ASP A 394 0.12 -4.43 16.82
C ASP A 394 -1.15 -5.11 16.27
N PRO A 395 -2.15 -5.36 17.13
CA PRO A 395 -3.37 -6.02 16.72
C PRO A 395 -4.17 -5.25 15.67
N LEU A 396 -4.86 -5.99 14.81
CA LEU A 396 -5.72 -5.48 13.74
C LEU A 396 -4.96 -4.64 12.70
N PRO A 397 -3.85 -5.13 12.13
CA PRO A 397 -3.18 -4.45 11.04
C PRO A 397 -4.09 -4.34 9.81
N THR A 398 -4.16 -3.15 9.21
CA THR A 398 -5.08 -2.79 8.13
C THR A 398 -4.38 -2.47 6.83
N ALA A 399 -3.12 -2.01 6.90
CA ALA A 399 -2.34 -1.62 5.74
C ALA A 399 -0.87 -1.98 5.93
N VAL A 400 -0.14 -2.09 4.81
CA VAL A 400 1.31 -2.29 4.77
C VAL A 400 1.92 -1.58 3.58
N ALA A 401 2.99 -0.82 3.82
CA ALA A 401 3.77 -0.16 2.78
C ALA A 401 5.27 -0.33 3.06
N ALA A 402 6.10 -0.25 2.02
CA ALA A 402 7.55 -0.33 2.15
C ALA A 402 8.23 0.88 1.49
N VAL A 403 9.37 1.28 2.03
CA VAL A 403 10.29 2.26 1.43
C VAL A 403 11.71 1.71 1.45
N ALA A 404 12.46 1.99 0.41
CA ALA A 404 13.85 1.57 0.38
C ALA A 404 14.74 2.44 1.27
N HIS A 405 15.64 1.81 2.01
CA HIS A 405 16.63 2.48 2.81
C HIS A 405 17.77 3.01 1.92
N GLY A 406 18.11 4.29 2.09
CA GLY A 406 19.27 4.89 1.42
C GLY A 406 19.04 5.38 -0.02
N THR A 407 17.83 5.27 -0.58
CA THR A 407 17.49 5.81 -1.92
C THR A 407 17.21 7.31 -1.92
N LYS A 408 17.23 7.97 -0.77
CA LYS A 408 17.09 9.42 -0.73
C LYS A 408 18.31 10.04 -1.41
N SER A 409 18.21 10.20 -2.74
CA SER A 409 19.17 10.90 -3.55
C SER A 409 19.40 12.28 -2.93
N SER A 410 20.61 12.48 -2.39
CA SER A 410 21.15 13.83 -2.28
C SER A 410 21.37 14.33 -3.71
N SER A 411 20.32 14.82 -4.36
CA SER A 411 20.49 15.63 -5.56
C SER A 411 21.32 16.85 -5.13
N LYS A 412 22.61 16.80 -5.50
CA LYS A 412 23.50 17.95 -5.45
C LYS A 412 22.98 19.03 -6.40
#